data_67df9beec107a8571999a49d87c176f7
#
_entry.id   67df9beec107a8571999a49d87c176f7
#
_cell.length_a   1.000
_cell.length_b   1.000
_cell.length_c   1.000
_cell.angle_alpha   90.00
_cell.angle_beta   90.00
_cell.angle_gamma   90.00
#
_symmetry.space_group_name_H-M   'P 1'
#
loop_
_entity.id
_entity.type
_entity.pdbx_description
1 polymer ?
#
loop_
_entity_poly.entity_id
_entity_poly.type
_entity_poly.pdbx_seq_one_letter_code
_entity_poly.pdbx_strand_id
1 'polypeptide(L)'
;AVSAGARKPRAAALEFARQVYRRESAHGAPIVLMGDSAGAGLALALAAGVRDAGERAARRLILLTPWVDVELPHPDAHAIEPTDPMLGRVGVLEAGRLYAGALPTSHPAISPARGNLQGLPAMTLFVAGRDILGPDALAFAEQARSSGCAVDVHFAQDMMHAWALLGFAESRKARAAMAAATLAAIGGLQ
;
A
#
# COMPACT_ATOMS: atom_id res chain seq x y z
N ALA A 1 -28.83 5.62 26.67
CA ALA A 1 -27.58 6.27 26.26
C ALA A 1 -26.54 5.17 26.07
N VAL A 2 -26.35 4.73 24.83
CA VAL A 2 -25.27 3.79 24.47
C VAL A 2 -24.01 4.62 24.31
N SER A 3 -23.07 4.46 25.23
CA SER A 3 -21.73 5.04 25.17
C SER A 3 -21.02 4.54 23.90
N ALA A 4 -20.88 5.40 22.90
CA ALA A 4 -20.17 5.12 21.68
C ALA A 4 -18.64 5.20 21.95
N GLY A 5 -18.11 4.17 22.57
CA GLY A 5 -16.70 3.85 22.55
C GLY A 5 -16.30 3.14 21.27
N ALA A 6 -16.73 3.62 20.11
CA ALA A 6 -16.28 3.10 18.83
C ALA A 6 -14.80 3.44 18.68
N ARG A 7 -13.93 2.45 18.91
CA ARG A 7 -12.51 2.52 18.55
C ARG A 7 -12.44 2.92 17.08
N LYS A 8 -11.75 4.01 16.80
CA LYS A 8 -11.58 4.54 15.43
C LYS A 8 -10.94 3.44 14.57
N PRO A 9 -11.59 2.95 13.49
CA PRO A 9 -11.22 1.70 12.80
C PRO A 9 -9.74 1.64 12.39
N ARG A 10 -9.19 2.75 11.90
CA ARG A 10 -7.80 2.85 11.46
C ARG A 10 -6.78 2.75 12.58
N ALA A 11 -6.97 3.49 13.67
CA ALA A 11 -6.01 3.47 14.77
C ALA A 11 -5.86 2.05 15.34
N ALA A 12 -6.97 1.32 15.39
CA ALA A 12 -6.96 -0.08 15.81
C ALA A 12 -6.24 -0.98 14.79
N ALA A 13 -6.46 -0.80 13.48
CA ALA A 13 -5.84 -1.62 12.44
C ALA A 13 -4.31 -1.41 12.38
N LEU A 14 -3.84 -0.15 12.38
CA LEU A 14 -2.41 0.16 12.35
C LEU A 14 -1.72 -0.28 13.63
N GLU A 15 -2.35 -0.07 14.79
CA GLU A 15 -1.80 -0.52 16.06
C GLU A 15 -1.73 -2.04 16.14
N PHE A 16 -2.77 -2.74 15.71
CA PHE A 16 -2.77 -4.21 15.64
C PHE A 16 -1.66 -4.72 14.70
N ALA A 17 -1.56 -4.13 13.50
CA ALA A 17 -0.51 -4.49 12.53
C ALA A 17 0.90 -4.26 13.13
N ARG A 18 1.09 -3.17 13.89
CA ARG A 18 2.35 -2.87 14.57
C ARG A 18 2.68 -3.87 15.67
N GLN A 19 1.69 -4.29 16.46
CA GLN A 19 1.87 -5.32 17.48
C GLN A 19 2.28 -6.66 16.87
N VAL A 20 1.62 -7.07 15.78
CA VAL A 20 1.99 -8.28 15.04
C VAL A 20 3.41 -8.13 14.47
N TYR A 21 3.72 -7.00 13.84
CA TYR A 21 5.06 -6.74 13.30
C TYR A 21 6.16 -6.86 14.36
N ARG A 22 5.97 -6.24 15.52
CA ARG A 22 6.93 -6.30 16.64
C ARG A 22 7.12 -7.71 17.16
N ARG A 23 6.03 -8.47 17.29
CA ARG A 23 6.09 -9.87 17.73
C ARG A 23 6.91 -10.71 16.74
N GLU A 24 6.62 -10.60 15.45
CA GLU A 24 7.33 -11.38 14.42
C GLU A 24 8.79 -10.93 14.25
N SER A 25 9.06 -9.61 14.34
CA SER A 25 10.44 -9.10 14.25
C SER A 25 11.33 -9.51 15.42
N ALA A 26 10.76 -9.78 16.59
CA ALA A 26 11.48 -10.27 17.75
C ALA A 26 12.13 -11.65 17.55
N HIS A 27 11.59 -12.47 16.64
CA HIS A 27 12.16 -13.77 16.29
C HIS A 27 13.41 -13.71 15.37
N GLY A 28 13.83 -12.51 14.96
CA GLY A 28 15.03 -12.32 14.15
C GLY A 28 14.89 -12.67 12.66
N ALA A 29 13.79 -13.30 12.26
CA ALA A 29 13.53 -13.64 10.86
C ALA A 29 13.33 -12.38 9.98
N PRO A 30 13.69 -12.42 8.67
CA PRO A 30 13.40 -11.32 7.76
C PRO A 30 11.89 -11.21 7.54
N ILE A 31 11.39 -9.97 7.52
CA ILE A 31 9.97 -9.68 7.29
C ILE A 31 9.80 -9.03 5.93
N VAL A 32 8.83 -9.51 5.16
CA VAL A 32 8.29 -8.85 3.97
C VAL A 32 6.86 -8.43 4.29
N LEU A 33 6.53 -7.16 4.09
CA LEU A 33 5.17 -6.67 4.20
C LEU A 33 4.49 -6.72 2.84
N MET A 34 3.34 -7.34 2.78
CA MET A 34 2.53 -7.41 1.56
C MET A 34 1.13 -6.88 1.85
N GLY A 35 0.60 -6.09 0.93
CA GLY A 35 -0.74 -5.55 1.03
C GLY A 35 -1.38 -5.32 -0.33
N ASP A 36 -2.70 -5.40 -0.35
CA ASP A 36 -3.53 -5.12 -1.50
C ASP A 36 -4.43 -3.92 -1.21
N SER A 37 -4.59 -3.00 -2.15
CA SER A 37 -5.50 -1.85 -2.04
C SER A 37 -5.27 -1.03 -0.75
N ALA A 38 -6.26 -0.93 0.11
CA ALA A 38 -6.15 -0.32 1.43
C ALA A 38 -5.12 -1.02 2.34
N GLY A 39 -4.92 -2.34 2.17
CA GLY A 39 -3.88 -3.10 2.86
C GLY A 39 -2.47 -2.69 2.45
N ALA A 40 -2.27 -2.26 1.20
CA ALA A 40 -1.00 -1.71 0.74
C ALA A 40 -0.73 -0.32 1.37
N GLY A 41 -1.75 0.53 1.47
CA GLY A 41 -1.66 1.79 2.22
C GLY A 41 -1.33 1.57 3.69
N LEU A 42 -1.96 0.56 4.33
CA LEU A 42 -1.65 0.18 5.70
C LEU A 42 -0.20 -0.33 5.86
N ALA A 43 0.29 -1.14 4.91
CA ALA A 43 1.67 -1.64 4.92
C ALA A 43 2.69 -0.49 4.80
N LEU A 44 2.43 0.51 3.95
CA LEU A 44 3.24 1.71 3.84
C LEU A 44 3.24 2.54 5.13
N ALA A 45 2.07 2.79 5.71
CA ALA A 45 1.95 3.52 6.98
C ALA A 45 2.65 2.78 8.14
N LEU A 46 2.57 1.46 8.16
CA LEU A 46 3.29 0.63 9.13
C LEU A 46 4.80 0.74 8.94
N ALA A 47 5.30 0.60 7.70
CA ALA A 47 6.72 0.69 7.39
C ALA A 47 7.30 2.07 7.76
N ALA A 48 6.56 3.15 7.49
CA ALA A 48 6.94 4.50 7.91
C ALA A 48 7.02 4.61 9.45
N GLY A 49 6.01 4.11 10.16
CA GLY A 49 5.99 4.12 11.62
C GLY A 49 7.10 3.26 12.27
N VAL A 50 7.48 2.15 11.64
CA VAL A 50 8.60 1.29 12.05
C VAL A 50 9.92 2.04 11.89
N ARG A 51 10.13 2.67 10.73
CA ARG A 51 11.30 3.50 10.44
C ARG A 51 11.43 4.65 11.45
N ASP A 52 10.34 5.41 11.66
CA ASP A 52 10.33 6.59 12.54
C ASP A 52 10.57 6.23 14.01
N ALA A 53 10.26 5.00 14.39
CA ALA A 53 10.54 4.47 15.71
C ALA A 53 11.97 3.87 15.84
N GLY A 54 12.77 3.86 14.77
CA GLY A 54 14.09 3.22 14.76
C GLY A 54 14.02 1.69 14.95
N GLU A 55 12.86 1.08 14.67
CA GLU A 55 12.67 -0.36 14.78
C GLU A 55 13.28 -1.07 13.56
N ARG A 56 13.51 -2.37 13.66
CA ARG A 56 14.05 -3.18 12.56
C ARG A 56 13.13 -3.09 11.34
N ALA A 57 13.65 -2.58 10.22
CA ALA A 57 12.88 -2.42 8.99
C ALA A 57 12.51 -3.77 8.35
N ALA A 58 11.38 -3.80 7.66
CA ALA A 58 11.05 -4.87 6.73
C ALA A 58 12.09 -4.94 5.59
N ARG A 59 12.30 -6.11 5.02
CA ARG A 59 13.23 -6.31 3.91
C ARG A 59 12.68 -5.78 2.59
N ARG A 60 11.36 -5.86 2.41
CA ARG A 60 10.66 -5.40 1.19
C ARG A 60 9.19 -5.12 1.49
N LEU A 61 8.62 -4.20 0.72
CA LEU A 61 7.18 -4.01 0.60
C LEU A 61 6.73 -4.59 -0.74
N ILE A 62 5.62 -5.33 -0.76
CA ILE A 62 4.95 -5.81 -1.98
C ILE A 62 3.54 -5.22 -1.98
N LEU A 63 3.29 -4.32 -2.91
CA LEU A 63 2.11 -3.45 -2.92
C LEU A 63 1.28 -3.72 -4.16
N LEU A 64 0.12 -4.32 -3.98
CA LEU A 64 -0.79 -4.65 -5.08
C LEU A 64 -1.84 -3.55 -5.19
N THR A 65 -1.98 -2.96 -6.38
CA THR A 65 -2.94 -1.88 -6.66
C THR A 65 -3.10 -0.91 -5.47
N PRO A 66 -1.99 -0.29 -5.00
CA PRO A 66 -1.95 0.34 -3.70
C PRO A 66 -2.79 1.62 -3.63
N TRP A 67 -3.61 1.75 -2.59
CA TRP A 67 -4.28 2.99 -2.23
C TRP A 67 -3.35 3.85 -1.37
N VAL A 68 -2.57 4.68 -2.03
CA VAL A 68 -1.49 5.48 -1.40
C VAL A 68 -1.94 6.85 -0.92
N ASP A 69 -3.02 7.39 -1.50
CA ASP A 69 -3.66 8.65 -1.10
C ASP A 69 -5.19 8.49 -1.17
N VAL A 70 -5.85 8.71 -0.03
CA VAL A 70 -7.30 8.49 0.04
C VAL A 70 -8.12 9.61 -0.61
N GLU A 71 -7.48 10.72 -0.99
CA GLU A 71 -8.13 11.85 -1.68
C GLU A 71 -8.13 11.73 -3.19
N LEU A 72 -7.43 10.73 -3.78
CA LEU A 72 -7.30 10.54 -5.23
C LEU A 72 -6.95 11.85 -5.95
N PRO A 73 -5.81 12.49 -5.63
CA PRO A 73 -5.49 13.83 -6.14
C PRO A 73 -5.11 13.85 -7.62
N HIS A 74 -4.72 12.70 -8.20
CA HIS A 74 -4.28 12.67 -9.58
C HIS A 74 -5.45 12.89 -10.54
N PRO A 75 -5.36 13.86 -11.48
CA PRO A 75 -6.49 14.20 -12.37
C PRO A 75 -6.93 13.04 -13.26
N ASP A 76 -6.01 12.17 -13.66
CA ASP A 76 -6.31 11.03 -14.53
C ASP A 76 -7.22 9.99 -13.87
N ALA A 77 -7.32 9.96 -12.54
CA ALA A 77 -8.25 9.08 -11.85
C ALA A 77 -9.70 9.33 -12.29
N HIS A 78 -10.07 10.59 -12.60
CA HIS A 78 -11.38 10.92 -13.13
C HIS A 78 -11.59 10.42 -14.57
N ALA A 79 -10.56 10.49 -15.40
CA ALA A 79 -10.60 10.01 -16.79
C ALA A 79 -10.70 8.48 -16.87
N ILE A 80 -10.09 7.77 -15.92
CA ILE A 80 -10.10 6.31 -15.86
C ILE A 80 -11.43 5.75 -15.30
N GLU A 81 -12.12 6.48 -14.42
CA GLU A 81 -13.31 6.00 -13.71
C GLU A 81 -14.36 5.34 -14.62
N PRO A 82 -14.71 5.87 -15.83
CA PRO A 82 -15.67 5.22 -16.71
C PRO A 82 -15.24 3.83 -17.21
N THR A 83 -13.95 3.51 -17.13
CA THR A 83 -13.37 2.23 -17.59
C THR A 83 -12.95 1.31 -16.44
N ASP A 84 -13.02 1.79 -15.21
CA ASP A 84 -12.74 0.97 -14.02
C ASP A 84 -13.98 0.09 -13.70
N PRO A 85 -13.89 -1.24 -13.82
CA PRO A 85 -15.03 -2.11 -13.60
C PRO A 85 -15.29 -2.41 -12.12
N MET A 86 -14.46 -1.93 -11.21
CA MET A 86 -14.50 -2.32 -9.79
C MET A 86 -14.67 -1.12 -8.86
N LEU A 87 -14.00 -0.01 -9.11
CA LEU A 87 -13.95 1.12 -8.20
C LEU A 87 -14.65 2.34 -8.80
N GLY A 88 -15.34 3.10 -7.94
CA GLY A 88 -15.90 4.42 -8.26
C GLY A 88 -15.39 5.45 -7.27
N ARG A 89 -15.04 6.64 -7.77
CA ARG A 89 -14.45 7.73 -6.98
C ARG A 89 -15.26 8.08 -5.74
N VAL A 90 -16.59 8.22 -5.89
CA VAL A 90 -17.48 8.59 -4.77
C VAL A 90 -17.35 7.58 -3.63
N GLY A 91 -17.38 6.28 -3.93
CA GLY A 91 -17.24 5.22 -2.93
C GLY A 91 -15.86 5.20 -2.28
N VAL A 92 -14.79 5.37 -3.08
CA VAL A 92 -13.41 5.37 -2.59
C VAL A 92 -13.15 6.59 -1.69
N LEU A 93 -13.59 7.78 -2.08
CA LEU A 93 -13.44 9.00 -1.28
C LEU A 93 -14.21 8.90 0.06
N GLU A 94 -15.43 8.38 0.05
CA GLU A 94 -16.21 8.18 1.28
C GLU A 94 -15.55 7.12 2.19
N ALA A 95 -15.07 6.02 1.62
CA ALA A 95 -14.29 5.02 2.37
C ALA A 95 -13.04 5.64 3.01
N GLY A 96 -12.33 6.51 2.28
CA GLY A 96 -11.17 7.26 2.78
C GLY A 96 -11.54 8.18 3.95
N ARG A 97 -12.64 8.91 3.85
CA ARG A 97 -13.17 9.75 4.93
C ARG A 97 -13.50 8.94 6.19
N LEU A 98 -14.17 7.81 6.01
CA LEU A 98 -14.52 6.91 7.12
C LEU A 98 -13.27 6.29 7.75
N TYR A 99 -12.30 5.88 6.91
CA TYR A 99 -11.02 5.34 7.36
C TYR A 99 -10.21 6.38 8.16
N ALA A 100 -10.18 7.63 7.72
CA ALA A 100 -9.48 8.72 8.39
C ALA A 100 -10.06 9.02 9.79
N GLY A 101 -11.37 8.90 9.94
CA GLY A 101 -12.06 9.17 11.21
C GLY A 101 -11.89 10.64 11.65
N ALA A 102 -11.16 10.89 12.72
CA ALA A 102 -10.93 12.26 13.23
C ALA A 102 -9.63 12.89 12.71
N LEU A 103 -8.80 12.18 11.95
CA LEU A 103 -7.62 12.74 11.32
C LEU A 103 -7.99 13.37 9.98
N PRO A 104 -7.22 14.37 9.52
CA PRO A 104 -7.29 14.81 8.15
C PRO A 104 -7.03 13.63 7.19
N THR A 105 -7.75 13.58 6.08
CA THR A 105 -7.50 12.59 5.00
C THR A 105 -6.09 12.70 4.42
N SER A 106 -5.51 13.91 4.45
CA SER A 106 -4.13 14.19 4.06
C SER A 106 -3.06 13.77 5.08
N HIS A 107 -3.45 13.28 6.26
CA HIS A 107 -2.47 12.85 7.26
C HIS A 107 -1.65 11.66 6.74
N PRO A 108 -0.28 11.63 6.87
CA PRO A 108 0.57 10.57 6.31
C PRO A 108 0.23 9.15 6.74
N ALA A 109 -0.35 8.97 7.90
CA ALA A 109 -0.82 7.65 8.32
C ALA A 109 -2.15 7.24 7.67
N ILE A 110 -2.83 8.11 6.92
CA ILE A 110 -4.03 7.86 6.11
C ILE A 110 -3.64 7.79 4.63
N SER A 111 -2.90 8.78 4.17
CA SER A 111 -2.39 8.96 2.81
C SER A 111 -0.86 8.90 2.85
N PRO A 112 -0.27 7.71 2.87
CA PRO A 112 1.19 7.55 3.04
C PRO A 112 2.02 8.22 1.94
N ALA A 113 1.48 8.44 0.75
CA ALA A 113 2.13 9.22 -0.31
C ALA A 113 2.46 10.67 0.11
N ARG A 114 1.76 11.21 1.10
CA ARG A 114 2.00 12.57 1.63
C ARG A 114 3.03 12.61 2.76
N GLY A 115 3.57 11.46 3.12
CA GLY A 115 4.58 11.36 4.19
C GLY A 115 6.01 11.51 3.68
N ASN A 116 6.94 11.46 4.62
CA ASN A 116 8.36 11.28 4.28
C ASN A 116 8.59 9.85 3.80
N LEU A 117 9.07 9.69 2.56
CA LEU A 117 9.34 8.39 1.95
C LEU A 117 10.80 7.95 2.11
N GLN A 118 11.70 8.86 2.49
CA GLN A 118 13.11 8.55 2.68
C GLN A 118 13.30 7.42 3.72
N GLY A 119 14.15 6.45 3.38
CA GLY A 119 14.47 5.33 4.27
C GLY A 119 13.38 4.27 4.38
N LEU A 120 12.33 4.32 3.55
CA LEU A 120 11.42 3.19 3.41
C LEU A 120 12.12 1.99 2.76
N PRO A 121 11.71 0.75 3.07
CA PRO A 121 12.23 -0.46 2.44
C PRO A 121 12.10 -0.44 0.92
N ALA A 122 12.95 -1.22 0.23
CA ALA A 122 12.74 -1.52 -1.18
C ALA A 122 11.32 -2.03 -1.42
N MET A 123 10.70 -1.66 -2.54
CA MET A 123 9.31 -2.00 -2.80
C MET A 123 9.08 -2.49 -4.23
N THR A 124 8.09 -3.36 -4.36
CA THR A 124 7.59 -3.86 -5.64
C THR A 124 6.10 -3.51 -5.72
N LEU A 125 5.72 -2.72 -6.72
CA LEU A 125 4.35 -2.30 -6.97
C LEU A 125 3.76 -3.06 -8.15
N PHE A 126 2.51 -3.49 -8.02
CA PHE A 126 1.69 -4.03 -9.11
C PHE A 126 0.57 -3.04 -9.37
N VAL A 127 0.61 -2.37 -10.52
CA VAL A 127 -0.30 -1.27 -10.86
C VAL A 127 -1.13 -1.65 -12.09
N ALA A 128 -2.36 -1.19 -12.14
CA ALA A 128 -3.31 -1.48 -13.22
C ALA A 128 -3.71 -0.19 -13.96
N GLY A 129 -3.83 -0.27 -15.28
CA GLY A 129 -4.19 0.91 -16.09
C GLY A 129 -5.69 1.21 -16.11
N ARG A 130 -6.54 0.25 -15.75
CA ARG A 130 -8.00 0.43 -15.61
C ARG A 130 -8.41 0.44 -14.13
N ASP A 131 -7.65 1.15 -13.31
CA ASP A 131 -7.83 1.29 -11.88
C ASP A 131 -7.66 2.77 -11.51
N ILE A 132 -8.67 3.37 -10.90
CA ILE A 132 -8.62 4.79 -10.49
C ILE A 132 -7.53 5.10 -9.46
N LEU A 133 -6.98 4.08 -8.80
CA LEU A 133 -5.82 4.23 -7.89
C LEU A 133 -4.49 4.22 -8.66
N GLY A 134 -4.49 3.76 -9.92
CA GLY A 134 -3.30 3.57 -10.74
C GLY A 134 -2.44 4.82 -10.91
N PRO A 135 -3.01 5.99 -11.29
CA PRO A 135 -2.26 7.22 -11.45
C PRO A 135 -1.53 7.67 -10.18
N ASP A 136 -2.22 7.65 -9.03
CA ASP A 136 -1.61 8.00 -7.74
C ASP A 136 -0.51 7.00 -7.35
N ALA A 137 -0.71 5.71 -7.65
CA ALA A 137 0.29 4.68 -7.37
C ALA A 137 1.57 4.87 -8.23
N LEU A 138 1.43 5.26 -9.50
CA LEU A 138 2.57 5.58 -10.37
C LEU A 138 3.29 6.85 -9.91
N ALA A 139 2.56 7.90 -9.59
CA ALA A 139 3.13 9.14 -9.05
C ALA A 139 3.88 8.88 -7.73
N PHE A 140 3.30 8.06 -6.85
CA PHE A 140 3.96 7.61 -5.62
C PHE A 140 5.26 6.86 -5.90
N ALA A 141 5.29 5.97 -6.89
CA ALA A 141 6.50 5.23 -7.24
C ALA A 141 7.64 6.17 -7.66
N GLU A 142 7.36 7.21 -8.45
CA GLU A 142 8.34 8.21 -8.86
C GLU A 142 8.81 9.07 -7.68
N GLN A 143 7.88 9.46 -6.81
CA GLN A 143 8.22 10.20 -5.59
C GLN A 143 9.11 9.36 -4.65
N ALA A 144 8.82 8.07 -4.51
CA ALA A 144 9.63 7.17 -3.69
C ALA A 144 11.04 6.98 -4.27
N ARG A 145 11.18 6.83 -5.60
CA ARG A 145 12.49 6.79 -6.28
C ARG A 145 13.27 8.08 -6.04
N SER A 146 12.62 9.23 -6.21
CA SER A 146 13.23 10.55 -5.96
C SER A 146 13.66 10.74 -4.50
N SER A 147 13.02 10.02 -3.57
CA SER A 147 13.37 9.98 -2.15
C SER A 147 14.46 8.94 -1.82
N GLY A 148 15.07 8.29 -2.83
CA GLY A 148 16.13 7.31 -2.68
C GLY A 148 15.68 5.88 -2.39
N CYS A 149 14.38 5.57 -2.53
CA CYS A 149 13.89 4.20 -2.39
C CYS A 149 14.11 3.39 -3.67
N ALA A 150 14.48 2.12 -3.52
CA ALA A 150 14.47 1.17 -4.64
C ALA A 150 13.03 0.74 -4.93
N VAL A 151 12.53 1.01 -6.15
CA VAL A 151 11.14 0.75 -6.52
C VAL A 151 11.06 0.03 -7.86
N ASP A 152 10.53 -1.19 -7.83
CA ASP A 152 10.16 -1.96 -9.02
C ASP A 152 8.66 -1.78 -9.30
N VAL A 153 8.28 -1.52 -10.55
CA VAL A 153 6.87 -1.37 -10.93
C VAL A 153 6.51 -2.37 -12.03
N HIS A 154 5.50 -3.18 -11.75
CA HIS A 154 4.84 -4.06 -12.71
C HIS A 154 3.52 -3.42 -13.13
N PHE A 155 3.53 -2.73 -14.26
CA PHE A 155 2.35 -2.06 -14.79
C PHE A 155 1.62 -2.94 -15.80
N ALA A 156 0.32 -3.10 -15.63
CA ALA A 156 -0.55 -3.89 -16.50
C ALA A 156 -1.68 -2.99 -17.06
N GLN A 157 -1.46 -2.48 -18.30
CA GLN A 157 -2.28 -1.44 -18.95
C GLN A 157 -3.78 -1.78 -18.97
N ASP A 158 -4.14 -3.01 -19.31
CA ASP A 158 -5.52 -3.42 -19.55
C ASP A 158 -6.17 -4.08 -18.33
N MET A 159 -5.43 -4.18 -17.22
CA MET A 159 -5.90 -4.81 -16.00
C MET A 159 -6.65 -3.82 -15.10
N MET A 160 -7.50 -4.38 -14.24
CA MET A 160 -8.34 -3.67 -13.27
C MET A 160 -7.77 -3.81 -11.86
N HIS A 161 -8.39 -3.15 -10.91
CA HIS A 161 -8.07 -3.24 -9.48
C HIS A 161 -7.97 -4.69 -9.01
N ALA A 162 -7.01 -4.99 -8.12
CA ALA A 162 -6.74 -6.32 -7.56
C ALA A 162 -6.43 -7.43 -8.60
N TRP A 163 -6.12 -7.10 -9.86
CA TRP A 163 -5.93 -8.05 -10.96
C TRP A 163 -4.96 -9.18 -10.64
N ALA A 164 -3.90 -8.89 -9.88
CA ALA A 164 -2.88 -9.88 -9.56
C ALA A 164 -3.41 -11.03 -8.70
N LEU A 165 -4.53 -10.83 -7.99
CA LEU A 165 -5.20 -11.82 -7.15
C LEU A 165 -6.28 -12.61 -7.90
N LEU A 166 -6.65 -12.20 -9.11
CA LEU A 166 -7.71 -12.80 -9.91
C LEU A 166 -7.19 -13.93 -10.81
N GLY A 167 -8.08 -14.54 -11.59
CA GLY A 167 -7.79 -15.73 -12.40
C GLY A 167 -7.18 -15.48 -13.79
N PHE A 168 -6.67 -14.27 -14.09
CA PHE A 168 -6.12 -13.92 -15.39
C PHE A 168 -4.77 -14.58 -15.70
N ALA A 169 -4.40 -14.64 -16.98
CA ALA A 169 -3.09 -15.12 -17.40
C ALA A 169 -1.97 -14.22 -16.87
N GLU A 170 -2.19 -12.89 -16.89
CA GLU A 170 -1.31 -11.85 -16.36
C GLU A 170 -1.07 -12.00 -14.86
N SER A 171 -2.10 -12.41 -14.12
CA SER A 171 -2.02 -12.66 -12.68
C SER A 171 -1.03 -13.76 -12.32
N ARG A 172 -0.85 -14.77 -13.18
CA ARG A 172 0.17 -15.81 -12.95
C ARG A 172 1.58 -15.24 -13.00
N LYS A 173 1.85 -14.33 -13.96
CA LYS A 173 3.14 -13.64 -14.07
C LYS A 173 3.37 -12.73 -12.84
N ALA A 174 2.34 -11.99 -12.43
CA ALA A 174 2.42 -11.15 -11.24
C ALA A 174 2.72 -11.96 -9.99
N ARG A 175 2.01 -13.06 -9.75
CA ARG A 175 2.26 -13.95 -8.60
C ARG A 175 3.65 -14.58 -8.63
N ALA A 176 4.17 -14.95 -9.81
CA ALA A 176 5.54 -15.42 -9.94
C ALA A 176 6.55 -14.31 -9.59
N ALA A 177 6.32 -13.06 -10.03
CA ALA A 177 7.15 -11.92 -9.67
C ALA A 177 7.08 -11.59 -8.16
N MET A 178 5.88 -11.66 -7.55
CA MET A 178 5.74 -11.51 -6.10
C MET A 178 6.53 -12.57 -5.32
N ALA A 179 6.42 -13.83 -5.74
CA ALA A 179 7.18 -14.93 -5.12
C ALA A 179 8.69 -14.70 -5.25
N ALA A 180 9.16 -14.35 -6.45
CA ALA A 180 10.58 -14.06 -6.70
C ALA A 180 11.08 -12.88 -5.84
N ALA A 181 10.31 -11.79 -5.78
CA ALA A 181 10.65 -10.61 -4.95
C ALA A 181 10.69 -10.96 -3.45
N THR A 182 9.76 -11.81 -2.99
CA THR A 182 9.74 -12.31 -1.62
C THR A 182 10.97 -13.16 -1.32
N LEU A 183 11.25 -14.16 -2.16
CA LEU A 183 12.40 -15.05 -1.98
C LEU A 183 13.72 -14.31 -2.02
N ALA A 184 13.88 -13.35 -2.93
CA ALA A 184 15.06 -12.49 -2.98
C ALA A 184 15.24 -11.65 -1.70
N ALA A 185 14.15 -11.17 -1.12
CA ALA A 185 14.19 -10.37 0.10
C ALA A 185 14.55 -11.19 1.36
N ILE A 186 14.15 -12.47 1.41
CA ILE A 186 14.41 -13.35 2.56
C ILE A 186 15.65 -14.24 2.36
N GLY A 187 16.04 -14.53 1.11
CA GLY A 187 17.15 -15.43 0.77
C GLY A 187 18.55 -14.80 0.91
N GLY A 188 18.66 -13.52 1.20
CA GLY A 188 19.96 -12.83 1.44
C GLY A 188 20.61 -13.15 2.79
N LEU A 189 20.28 -14.27 3.41
CA LEU A 189 20.86 -14.81 4.63
C LEU A 189 21.70 -16.05 4.29
N GLN A 190 22.83 -15.85 3.58
CA GLN A 190 23.96 -16.80 3.57
C GLN A 190 25.15 -16.11 4.20
#